data_dfee301462164c7e858876e5faa04a39
#
_entry.id   dfee301462164c7e858876e5faa04a39
#
_cell.length_a   1.000
_cell.length_b   1.000
_cell.length_c   1.000
_cell.angle_alpha   90.00
_cell.angle_beta   90.00
_cell.angle_gamma   90.00
#
_symmetry.space_group_name_H-M   'P 1'
#
loop_
_entity.id
_entity.type
_entity.pdbx_description
1 polymer ?
#
loop_
_entity_poly.entity_id
_entity_poly.type
_entity_poly.pdbx_seq_one_letter_code
_entity_poly.pdbx_strand_id
1 'polypeptide(L)'
;MGGRAESGPNARIDSMDEGRFESRVARDPEHTEQGTDYVQARVQAPEDRLSRPHIARIAVKSVDRIVIVQVKDIVRLEAEDNYVRLWADRPYLHKETLTRLMSCLDPAEFLRIHRSHAVNIQSVRELRPLLHGQFLVVLTKGTELTSGRSYRGVIQQAFGLV
;
A
#
# COMPACT_ATOMS: atom_id res chain seq x y z
N MET A 1 5.93 37.88 48.31
CA MET A 1 6.01 37.68 48.06
C MET A 1 5.59 37.20 47.18
N GLY A 2 5.67 37.20 46.90
CA GLY A 2 5.52 36.79 46.26
C GLY A 2 5.24 36.17 45.37
N GLY A 3 5.26 36.02 45.21
CA GLY A 3 5.08 35.42 44.58
C GLY A 3 4.55 34.99 43.77
N ARG A 4 4.36 35.11 44.01
CA ARG A 4 3.96 34.69 43.44
C ARG A 4 3.41 34.31 42.61
N ALA A 5 3.48 34.32 42.51
CA ALA A 5 2.96 34.03 41.96
C ALA A 5 2.69 33.56 41.00
N GLU A 6 2.93 33.54 40.98
CA GLU A 6 2.82 33.12 40.29
C GLU A 6 2.55 32.50 39.62
N SER A 7 2.64 32.53 39.78
CA SER A 7 2.48 31.87 39.35
C SER A 7 1.90 31.41 38.72
N GLY A 8 1.88 31.51 38.49
CA GLY A 8 1.49 30.98 38.08
C GLY A 8 0.93 30.78 37.12
N PRO A 9 0.90 31.22 37.19
CA PRO A 9 0.31 30.97 36.29
C PRO A 9 0.31 30.50 35.28
N ASN A 10 0.73 30.39 35.32
CA ASN A 10 0.83 29.94 34.50
C ASN A 10 0.53 29.23 33.97
N ALA A 11 0.59 29.18 34.33
CA ALA A 11 0.33 28.41 34.05
C ALA A 11 -0.35 28.14 33.15
N ARG A 12 -0.48 28.38 33.09
CA ARG A 12 -0.98 28.16 32.38
C ARG A 12 -1.22 27.85 31.44
N ILE A 13 -1.09 28.06 31.45
CA ILE A 13 -1.22 27.77 30.71
C ILE A 13 -1.18 27.25 29.94
N ASP A 14 -0.78 27.15 30.05
CA ASP A 14 -0.53 26.53 29.54
C ASP A 14 -0.89 25.98 28.90
N SER A 15 -0.95 25.96 29.08
CA SER A 15 -1.19 25.25 28.74
C SER A 15 -1.88 24.99 27.91
N MET A 16 -2.11 25.19 27.77
CA MET A 16 -2.59 24.93 27.18
C MET A 16 -2.73 24.73 26.20
N ASP A 17 -2.48 24.94 26.08
CA ASP A 17 -2.51 24.72 25.38
C ASP A 17 -2.28 24.23 24.73
N GLU A 18 -1.82 24.16 24.80
CA GLU A 18 -1.46 23.57 24.42
C GLU A 18 -1.76 22.78 24.10
N GLY A 19 -1.95 22.44 24.27
CA GLY A 19 -2.25 21.43 24.07
C GLY A 19 -3.09 21.14 23.25
N ARG A 20 -3.58 21.53 23.10
CA ARG A 20 -4.23 21.35 22.35
C ARG A 20 -4.02 21.22 21.25
N PHE A 21 -3.51 21.41 21.10
CA PHE A 21 -3.20 21.32 20.14
C PHE A 21 -2.71 20.48 19.74
N GLU A 22 -2.24 20.01 20.08
CA GLU A 22 -1.82 19.08 19.84
C GLU A 22 -2.39 18.22 19.49
N SER A 23 -2.91 18.19 19.81
CA SER A 23 -3.55 17.38 19.58
C SER A 23 -4.03 17.35 18.49
N ARG A 24 -4.12 17.81 18.16
CA ARG A 24 -4.45 17.73 17.21
C ARG A 24 -3.68 17.33 16.32
N VAL A 25 -2.84 17.29 16.56
CA VAL A 25 -2.22 16.75 15.98
C VAL A 25 -1.97 15.73 15.92
N ALA A 26 -1.90 15.48 16.29
CA ALA A 26 -1.79 14.49 16.44
C ALA A 26 -2.43 13.75 16.08
N ARG A 27 -2.86 13.93 15.98
CA ARG A 27 -3.41 13.40 15.80
C ARG A 27 -3.34 12.84 15.19
N ASP A 28 -2.82 12.74 14.97
CA ASP A 28 -2.71 12.24 14.53
C ASP A 28 -2.51 11.57 14.38
N PRO A 29 -2.27 11.47 14.51
CA PRO A 29 -1.98 10.60 14.29
C PRO A 29 -2.35 9.78 13.98
N GLU A 30 -2.56 9.77 14.09
CA GLU A 30 -2.91 9.15 13.91
C GLU A 30 -2.92 9.03 12.95
N HIS A 31 -2.62 9.22 12.66
CA HIS A 31 -2.58 9.21 11.87
C HIS A 31 -1.63 9.00 11.23
N THR A 32 -0.63 9.38 11.81
CA THR A 32 0.25 8.85 11.27
C THR A 32 0.16 8.22 9.97
N GLU A 33 -0.44 8.03 9.59
CA GLU A 33 -0.96 7.30 8.51
C GLU A 33 -1.19 8.15 7.29
N GLN A 34 -0.35 9.09 7.05
CA GLN A 34 -0.57 9.98 5.91
C GLN A 34 -0.64 9.23 4.59
N GLY A 35 0.18 8.18 4.46
CA GLY A 35 0.12 7.39 3.24
C GLY A 35 -1.22 6.73 3.06
N THR A 36 -1.77 6.23 4.13
CA THR A 36 -3.07 5.58 4.10
C THR A 36 -4.18 6.60 3.86
N ASP A 37 -4.09 7.75 4.50
CA ASP A 37 -5.06 8.80 4.30
C ASP A 37 -5.11 9.25 2.85
N TYR A 38 -3.96 9.37 2.25
CA TYR A 38 -3.86 9.74 0.87
C TYR A 38 -4.60 8.74 -0.03
N VAL A 39 -4.42 7.45 0.24
CA VAL A 39 -5.11 6.42 -0.52
C VAL A 39 -6.61 6.47 -0.27
N GLN A 40 -7.02 6.69 0.98
CA GLN A 40 -8.43 6.76 1.30
C GLN A 40 -9.13 7.92 0.61
N ALA A 41 -8.49 9.05 0.53
CA ALA A 41 -9.08 10.18 -0.13
C ALA A 41 -9.44 9.87 -1.56
N ARG A 42 -8.63 9.06 -2.22
CA ARG A 42 -8.90 8.66 -3.59
C ARG A 42 -10.04 7.65 -3.68
N VAL A 43 -10.15 6.81 -2.69
CA VAL A 43 -11.17 5.77 -2.69
C VAL A 43 -12.55 6.35 -2.42
N GLN A 44 -12.63 7.51 -1.82
CA GLN A 44 -13.91 8.07 -1.42
C GLN A 44 -14.71 8.73 -2.54
N ALA A 45 -14.23 8.75 -3.74
CA ALA A 45 -14.94 9.36 -4.86
C ALA A 45 -15.61 8.27 -5.69
N PRO A 46 -16.81 7.83 -5.34
CA PRO A 46 -17.43 6.69 -6.00
C PRO A 46 -17.83 6.94 -7.45
N GLU A 47 -18.23 8.14 -7.78
CA GLU A 47 -18.62 8.45 -9.15
C GLU A 47 -17.44 8.42 -10.11
N ASP A 48 -16.26 8.51 -9.55
CA ASP A 48 -15.07 8.68 -10.33
C ASP A 48 -14.29 7.38 -10.50
N ARG A 49 -14.97 6.25 -10.29
CA ARG A 49 -14.28 4.97 -10.35
C ARG A 49 -13.57 4.73 -11.67
N LEU A 50 -14.22 5.12 -12.74
CA LEU A 50 -13.68 4.87 -14.08
C LEU A 50 -12.58 5.83 -14.47
N SER A 51 -12.57 7.00 -13.83
CA SER A 51 -11.59 8.04 -14.16
C SER A 51 -10.54 8.22 -13.09
N ARG A 52 -10.61 7.41 -12.03
CA ARG A 52 -9.73 7.60 -10.91
C ARG A 52 -8.28 7.34 -11.32
N PRO A 53 -7.42 8.33 -11.16
CA PRO A 53 -6.01 8.11 -11.52
C PRO A 53 -5.39 7.10 -10.56
N HIS A 54 -4.64 6.19 -11.11
CA HIS A 54 -3.94 5.20 -10.31
C HIS A 54 -2.73 5.85 -9.66
N ILE A 55 -2.32 5.32 -8.52
CA ILE A 55 -1.17 5.89 -7.83
C ILE A 55 0.10 5.46 -8.55
N ALA A 56 1.01 6.41 -8.71
CA ALA A 56 2.29 6.14 -9.36
C ALA A 56 3.41 5.92 -8.35
N ARG A 57 3.15 6.23 -7.08
CA ARG A 57 4.16 6.13 -6.02
C ARG A 57 3.51 5.66 -4.74
N ILE A 58 4.26 4.90 -3.96
CA ILE A 58 3.83 4.42 -2.65
C ILE A 58 4.81 4.94 -1.61
N ALA A 59 4.29 5.63 -0.59
CA ALA A 59 5.12 6.12 0.51
C ALA A 59 5.21 5.03 1.57
N VAL A 60 6.38 4.46 1.72
CA VAL A 60 6.63 3.39 2.70
C VAL A 60 7.32 4.01 3.91
N LYS A 61 6.67 3.90 5.05
CA LYS A 61 7.23 4.43 6.30
C LYS A 61 8.27 3.46 6.85
N SER A 62 9.41 3.99 7.20
CA SER A 62 10.47 3.28 7.90
C SER A 62 10.65 3.96 9.25
N VAL A 63 11.56 3.45 10.07
CA VAL A 63 11.74 3.95 11.42
C VAL A 63 12.04 5.45 11.45
N ASP A 64 12.94 5.89 10.59
CA ASP A 64 13.44 7.26 10.62
C ASP A 64 13.20 8.04 9.33
N ARG A 65 12.48 7.45 8.38
CA ARG A 65 12.30 8.12 7.08
C ARG A 65 11.11 7.52 6.33
N ILE A 66 10.70 8.24 5.32
CA ILE A 66 9.67 7.76 4.39
C ILE A 66 10.35 7.52 3.05
N VAL A 67 10.23 6.31 2.55
CA VAL A 67 10.81 5.94 1.26
C VAL A 67 9.71 5.99 0.21
N ILE A 68 9.97 6.68 -0.87
CA ILE A 68 9.01 6.76 -1.99
C ILE A 68 9.39 5.69 -3.01
N VAL A 69 8.53 4.70 -3.16
CA VAL A 69 8.74 3.60 -4.10
C VAL A 69 7.89 3.88 -5.34
N GLN A 70 8.52 3.86 -6.51
CA GLN A 70 7.80 4.03 -7.76
C GLN A 70 7.05 2.73 -8.07
N VAL A 71 5.79 2.85 -8.41
CA VAL A 71 4.94 1.69 -8.70
C VAL A 71 5.51 0.89 -9.88
N LYS A 72 6.02 1.58 -10.88
CA LYS A 72 6.58 0.95 -12.07
C LYS A 72 7.78 0.07 -11.79
N ASP A 73 8.48 0.31 -10.67
CA ASP A 73 9.66 -0.48 -10.31
C ASP A 73 9.30 -1.73 -9.52
N ILE A 74 8.04 -1.85 -9.14
CA ILE A 74 7.58 -2.99 -8.34
C ILE A 74 7.33 -4.17 -9.26
N VAL A 75 7.99 -5.29 -8.95
CA VAL A 75 7.88 -6.53 -9.71
C VAL A 75 6.72 -7.38 -9.23
N ARG A 76 6.52 -7.44 -7.92
CA ARG A 76 5.43 -8.21 -7.33
C ARG A 76 5.09 -7.70 -5.94
N LEU A 77 3.92 -8.08 -5.50
CA LEU A 77 3.38 -7.73 -4.18
C LEU A 77 3.05 -9.04 -3.45
N GLU A 78 3.31 -9.05 -2.16
CA GLU A 78 3.08 -10.22 -1.33
C GLU A 78 2.43 -9.79 -0.03
N ALA A 79 1.25 -10.36 0.26
CA ALA A 79 0.54 -10.06 1.50
C ALA A 79 1.21 -10.76 2.67
N GLU A 80 1.39 -10.02 3.75
CA GLU A 80 2.05 -10.52 4.94
C GLU A 80 1.33 -9.93 6.15
N ASP A 81 0.32 -10.64 6.62
CA ASP A 81 -0.55 -10.19 7.71
C ASP A 81 -1.18 -8.83 7.39
N ASN A 82 -0.83 -7.80 8.12
CA ASN A 82 -1.36 -6.46 7.95
C ASN A 82 -0.45 -5.59 7.10
N TYR A 83 0.48 -6.20 6.39
CA TYR A 83 1.43 -5.50 5.54
C TYR A 83 1.42 -6.09 4.15
N VAL A 84 1.91 -5.33 3.19
CA VAL A 84 2.21 -5.82 1.86
C VAL A 84 3.68 -5.61 1.64
N ARG A 85 4.35 -6.68 1.25
CA ARG A 85 5.76 -6.59 0.86
C ARG A 85 5.83 -6.23 -0.61
N LEU A 86 6.44 -5.09 -0.88
CA LEU A 86 6.64 -4.59 -2.23
C LEU A 86 8.02 -5.02 -2.70
N TRP A 87 8.08 -5.81 -3.75
CA TRP A 87 9.35 -6.29 -4.30
C TRP A 87 9.75 -5.40 -5.47
N ALA A 88 10.70 -4.51 -5.24
CA ALA A 88 11.25 -3.61 -6.24
C ALA A 88 12.74 -3.89 -6.39
N ASP A 89 13.59 -2.88 -6.22
CA ASP A 89 15.03 -3.06 -6.13
C ASP A 89 15.39 -3.89 -4.90
N ARG A 90 14.59 -3.74 -3.86
CA ARG A 90 14.69 -4.50 -2.63
C ARG A 90 13.27 -4.60 -2.05
N PRO A 91 13.07 -5.47 -1.06
CA PRO A 91 11.75 -5.57 -0.44
C PRO A 91 11.46 -4.40 0.49
N TYR A 92 10.25 -3.88 0.42
CA TYR A 92 9.74 -2.85 1.33
C TYR A 92 8.47 -3.35 1.97
N LEU A 93 8.24 -3.03 3.23
CA LEU A 93 7.00 -3.38 3.92
C LEU A 93 6.12 -2.15 4.02
N HIS A 94 4.94 -2.25 3.44
CA HIS A 94 3.96 -1.18 3.46
C HIS A 94 2.75 -1.63 4.29
N LYS A 95 2.32 -0.81 5.22
CA LYS A 95 1.22 -1.17 6.11
C LYS A 95 -0.11 -0.93 5.41
N GLU A 96 -0.58 -1.93 4.72
CA GLU A 96 -1.85 -1.90 4.02
C GLU A 96 -2.22 -3.33 3.65
N THR A 97 -3.47 -3.56 3.28
CA THR A 97 -3.88 -4.88 2.79
C THR A 97 -3.66 -4.94 1.29
N LEU A 98 -3.37 -6.15 0.80
CA LEU A 98 -3.17 -6.34 -0.63
C LEU A 98 -4.42 -5.96 -1.43
N THR A 99 -5.61 -6.27 -0.92
CA THR A 99 -6.86 -5.95 -1.58
C THR A 99 -7.01 -4.44 -1.76
N ARG A 100 -6.71 -3.70 -0.71
CA ARG A 100 -6.86 -2.25 -0.76
C ARG A 100 -5.80 -1.62 -1.68
N LEU A 101 -4.58 -2.11 -1.58
CA LEU A 101 -3.51 -1.60 -2.42
C LEU A 101 -3.83 -1.86 -3.90
N MET A 102 -4.32 -3.06 -4.22
CA MET A 102 -4.70 -3.39 -5.59
C MET A 102 -5.78 -2.48 -6.15
N SER A 103 -6.69 -2.00 -5.30
CA SER A 103 -7.74 -1.09 -5.78
C SER A 103 -7.21 0.29 -6.15
N CYS A 104 -5.98 0.59 -5.78
CA CYS A 104 -5.34 1.87 -6.11
C CYS A 104 -4.34 1.75 -7.24
N LEU A 105 -4.00 0.52 -7.62
CA LEU A 105 -3.04 0.27 -8.69
C LEU A 105 -3.77 0.06 -10.01
N ASP A 106 -3.07 0.28 -11.11
CA ASP A 106 -3.63 0.09 -12.43
C ASP A 106 -3.80 -1.41 -12.72
N PRO A 107 -5.03 -1.87 -12.96
CA PRO A 107 -5.25 -3.28 -13.28
C PRO A 107 -4.63 -3.69 -14.61
N ALA A 108 -4.22 -2.75 -15.45
CA ALA A 108 -3.48 -3.06 -16.66
C ALA A 108 -2.00 -3.34 -16.37
N GLU A 109 -1.52 -2.94 -15.20
CA GLU A 109 -0.13 -3.17 -14.82
C GLU A 109 0.02 -4.26 -13.78
N PHE A 110 -0.96 -4.39 -12.88
CA PHE A 110 -0.86 -5.34 -11.78
C PHE A 110 -1.99 -6.35 -11.80
N LEU A 111 -1.62 -7.59 -11.71
CA LEU A 111 -2.56 -8.71 -11.77
C LEU A 111 -2.49 -9.50 -10.47
N ARG A 112 -3.63 -9.70 -9.84
CA ARG A 112 -3.68 -10.55 -8.65
C ARG A 112 -3.75 -12.00 -9.11
N ILE A 113 -2.78 -12.78 -8.69
CA ILE A 113 -2.67 -14.20 -9.09
C ILE A 113 -2.96 -15.15 -7.95
N HIS A 114 -3.02 -14.64 -6.73
CA HIS A 114 -3.26 -15.45 -5.54
C HIS A 114 -3.85 -14.53 -4.46
N ARG A 115 -4.50 -15.13 -3.45
CA ARG A 115 -5.03 -14.31 -2.36
C ARG A 115 -3.95 -13.48 -1.67
N SER A 116 -2.71 -13.95 -1.72
CA SER A 116 -1.60 -13.27 -1.08
C SER A 116 -0.54 -12.76 -2.06
N HIS A 117 -0.74 -12.92 -3.36
CA HIS A 117 0.27 -12.49 -4.34
C HIS A 117 -0.36 -11.74 -5.51
N ALA A 118 0.30 -10.67 -5.92
CA ALA A 118 0.01 -9.97 -7.15
C ALA A 118 1.32 -9.68 -7.85
N VAL A 119 1.29 -9.60 -9.17
CA VAL A 119 2.50 -9.40 -9.97
C VAL A 119 2.30 -8.25 -10.94
N ASN A 120 3.40 -7.61 -11.28
CA ASN A 120 3.42 -6.66 -12.37
C ASN A 120 3.41 -7.47 -13.66
N ILE A 121 2.43 -7.22 -14.53
CA ILE A 121 2.25 -7.96 -15.78
C ILE A 121 3.49 -7.88 -16.64
N GLN A 122 4.15 -6.72 -16.65
CA GLN A 122 5.37 -6.53 -17.43
C GLN A 122 6.54 -7.36 -16.93
N SER A 123 6.45 -7.81 -15.69
CA SER A 123 7.51 -8.62 -15.09
C SER A 123 7.30 -10.12 -15.28
N VAL A 124 6.17 -10.51 -15.85
CA VAL A 124 5.89 -11.93 -16.10
C VAL A 124 6.59 -12.35 -17.38
N ARG A 125 7.44 -13.35 -17.25
CA ARG A 125 8.20 -13.86 -18.39
C ARG A 125 7.54 -15.07 -19.01
N GLU A 126 6.92 -15.91 -18.17
CA GLU A 126 6.40 -17.18 -18.63
C GLU A 126 5.28 -17.67 -17.74
N LEU A 127 4.32 -18.36 -18.33
CA LEU A 127 3.23 -19.00 -17.60
C LEU A 127 3.25 -20.46 -17.95
N ARG A 128 3.31 -21.34 -16.95
CA ARG A 128 3.26 -22.78 -17.15
C ARG A 128 1.98 -23.31 -16.52
N PRO A 129 1.12 -23.91 -17.30
CA PRO A 129 -0.10 -24.49 -16.74
C PRO A 129 0.25 -25.65 -15.82
N LEU A 130 -0.38 -25.69 -14.68
CA LEU A 130 -0.24 -26.76 -13.72
C LEU A 130 -1.54 -27.54 -13.63
N LEU A 131 -1.50 -28.63 -12.90
CA LEU A 131 -2.69 -29.41 -12.64
C LEU A 131 -3.69 -28.58 -11.86
N HIS A 132 -4.94 -29.00 -11.92
CA HIS A 132 -6.04 -28.39 -11.18
C HIS A 132 -6.30 -26.92 -11.51
N GLY A 133 -5.88 -26.47 -12.70
CA GLY A 133 -6.24 -25.13 -13.16
C GLY A 133 -5.40 -24.00 -12.59
N GLN A 134 -4.25 -24.31 -12.07
CA GLN A 134 -3.32 -23.30 -11.59
C GLN A 134 -2.27 -22.98 -12.66
N PHE A 135 -1.54 -21.91 -12.46
CA PHE A 135 -0.41 -21.55 -13.29
C PHE A 135 0.81 -21.34 -12.43
N LEU A 136 1.95 -21.76 -12.92
CA LEU A 136 3.22 -21.33 -12.37
C LEU A 136 3.60 -20.07 -13.13
N VAL A 137 3.69 -18.98 -12.42
CA VAL A 137 4.02 -17.66 -12.99
C VAL A 137 5.50 -17.43 -12.78
N VAL A 138 6.25 -17.35 -13.86
CA VAL A 138 7.71 -17.15 -13.81
C VAL A 138 8.00 -15.70 -14.13
N LEU A 139 8.67 -15.01 -13.23
CA LEU A 139 9.01 -13.60 -13.40
C LEU A 139 10.38 -13.44 -14.04
N THR A 140 10.64 -12.26 -14.59
CA THR A 140 11.88 -11.99 -15.32
C THR A 140 13.13 -12.22 -14.50
N LYS A 141 13.04 -12.11 -13.18
CA LYS A 141 14.19 -12.36 -12.30
C LYS A 141 14.26 -13.79 -11.82
N GLY A 142 13.49 -14.67 -12.42
CA GLY A 142 13.54 -16.08 -12.09
C GLY A 142 12.69 -16.52 -10.92
N THR A 143 11.96 -15.60 -10.29
CA THR A 143 11.05 -15.93 -9.21
C THR A 143 9.85 -16.69 -9.77
N GLU A 144 9.47 -17.78 -9.13
CA GLU A 144 8.32 -18.58 -9.56
C GLU A 144 7.25 -18.54 -8.49
N LEU A 145 6.02 -18.27 -8.91
CA LEU A 145 4.87 -18.15 -8.01
C LEU A 145 3.73 -19.01 -8.54
N THR A 146 3.11 -19.76 -7.66
CA THR A 146 1.94 -20.56 -8.05
C THR A 146 0.66 -19.74 -7.85
N SER A 147 -0.16 -19.69 -8.87
CA SER A 147 -1.43 -18.97 -8.79
C SER A 147 -2.47 -19.76 -8.01
N GLY A 148 -3.47 -19.06 -7.48
CA GLY A 148 -4.64 -19.72 -6.92
C GLY A 148 -5.57 -20.16 -8.04
N ARG A 149 -6.32 -21.24 -7.79
CA ARG A 149 -7.25 -21.76 -8.80
C ARG A 149 -8.30 -20.74 -9.22
N SER A 150 -8.80 -19.97 -8.27
CA SER A 150 -9.85 -18.99 -8.53
C SER A 150 -9.35 -17.83 -9.40
N TYR A 151 -8.07 -17.71 -9.60
CA TYR A 151 -7.48 -16.63 -10.40
C TYR A 151 -7.18 -17.07 -11.84
N ARG A 152 -7.51 -18.32 -12.18
CA ARG A 152 -7.24 -18.85 -13.53
C ARG A 152 -7.84 -17.96 -14.63
N GLY A 153 -9.13 -17.65 -14.51
CA GLY A 153 -9.82 -16.86 -15.54
C GLY A 153 -9.20 -15.49 -15.72
N VAL A 154 -8.86 -14.84 -14.60
CA VAL A 154 -8.27 -13.50 -14.65
C VAL A 154 -6.91 -13.55 -15.33
N ILE A 155 -6.12 -14.59 -15.03
CA ILE A 155 -4.79 -14.76 -15.64
C ILE A 155 -4.93 -15.02 -17.14
N GLN A 156 -5.85 -15.91 -17.52
CA GLN A 156 -6.06 -16.21 -18.93
C GLN A 156 -6.48 -14.99 -19.72
N GLN A 157 -7.36 -14.19 -19.14
CA GLN A 157 -7.83 -12.98 -19.78
C GLN A 157 -6.71 -11.96 -19.92
N ALA A 158 -5.93 -11.78 -18.86
CA ALA A 158 -4.87 -10.78 -18.86
C ALA A 158 -3.78 -11.06 -19.88
N PHE A 159 -3.54 -12.35 -20.17
CA PHE A 159 -2.48 -12.75 -21.09
C PHE A 159 -3.02 -13.31 -22.42
N GLY A 160 -4.32 -13.16 -22.65
CA GLY A 160 -4.91 -13.57 -23.93
C GLY A 160 -4.84 -15.06 -24.18
N LEU A 161 -4.96 -15.87 -23.16
CA LEU A 161 -4.86 -17.33 -23.28
C LEU A 161 -6.23 -17.99 -23.51
N VAL A 162 -7.19 -17.28 -23.98
CA VAL A 162 -8.56 -17.80 -24.14
C VAL A 162 -8.82 -18.26 -25.54
#